data_95ad8235db0b54b2a19686c922dd843a
#
_entry.id   95ad8235db0b54b2a19686c922dd843a
#
_cell.length_a   1.000
_cell.length_b   1.000
_cell.length_c   1.000
_cell.angle_alpha   90.00
_cell.angle_beta   90.00
_cell.angle_gamma   90.00
#
_symmetry.space_group_name_H-M   'P 1'
#
loop_
_entity.id
_entity.type
_entity.pdbx_description
1 polymer ?
#
loop_
_entity_poly.entity_id
_entity_poly.type
_entity_poly.pdbx_seq_one_letter_code
_entity_poly.pdbx_strand_id
1 'polypeptide(L)'
;MLLKKFIDLCHAEKILYGKKIVVAVSGGADSLALADLLNRSKQKFKTEICIAHYEHGLRGKISLDDAEFVKEFAKSLGVEFFCEHGNVKNFSAENKISIETAARILRYEFLAKVRREKNFDAIALAHHADDQAETILMRLLRGSTSSGLAAMKFSALTKDFGLLIRPLLRFKKSELEEYCRLRGLVPRIDATNFETDATRNKIRLELLPTLKKFNPAITESLCRFAETSAEESDFISAEVEKIFPSVVQDGEILQKEFLKLHTVLQREVIKKFLGDVKDFGFVHFEGVRKVLTENLSGVELPHKLRANLKRGRLKIVKNIFEKGLVKLRTKEDYIERVLYSEEEIDKRVKELSAQISADYKDIKKPLLTVGILNGAVMFYTDIVRRLTIPVHVDFMIASSYDASAQTSGKVNILKNIDNDPKGRDILLIEDIIDSGTTMDYLLTYFKSRGAASVKLCTLLNKPSRRKIEVEIDYCGFEVPDDFIVGYGLDFAQHYRNLPYLGILKRSVYSK
;
A
#
# COMPACT_ATOMS: atom_id res chain seq x y z
N MET A 1 19.78 -34.38 24.13
CA MET A 1 18.95 -34.54 22.92
C MET A 1 18.94 -33.26 22.08
N LEU A 2 18.60 -32.09 22.63
CA LEU A 2 18.49 -30.84 21.86
C LEU A 2 19.80 -30.35 21.22
N LEU A 3 20.94 -30.43 21.92
CA LEU A 3 22.25 -30.07 21.38
C LEU A 3 22.62 -30.86 20.13
N LYS A 4 22.29 -32.18 20.09
CA LYS A 4 22.53 -32.98 18.88
C LYS A 4 21.66 -32.47 17.71
N LYS A 5 20.35 -32.29 17.94
CA LYS A 5 19.42 -31.73 16.94
C LYS A 5 19.92 -30.36 16.42
N PHE A 6 20.41 -29.49 17.30
CA PHE A 6 21.00 -28.20 16.96
C PHE A 6 22.22 -28.35 16.06
N ILE A 7 23.14 -29.23 16.44
CA ILE A 7 24.36 -29.46 15.67
C ILE A 7 24.04 -30.02 14.28
N ASP A 8 23.15 -31.00 14.21
CA ASP A 8 22.76 -31.64 12.94
C ASP A 8 22.10 -30.64 11.99
N LEU A 9 21.23 -29.76 12.52
CA LEU A 9 20.59 -28.70 11.76
C LEU A 9 21.62 -27.66 11.25
N CYS A 10 22.46 -27.14 12.13
CA CYS A 10 23.48 -26.15 11.75
C CYS A 10 24.51 -26.69 10.76
N HIS A 11 24.77 -28.02 10.81
CA HIS A 11 25.61 -28.71 9.82
C HIS A 11 24.92 -28.77 8.46
N ALA A 12 23.65 -29.16 8.41
CA ALA A 12 22.88 -29.23 7.16
C ALA A 12 22.76 -27.85 6.50
N GLU A 13 22.49 -26.81 7.27
CA GLU A 13 22.34 -25.44 6.76
C GLU A 13 23.69 -24.71 6.52
N LYS A 14 24.82 -25.29 6.92
CA LYS A 14 26.20 -24.73 6.77
C LYS A 14 26.37 -23.31 7.31
N ILE A 15 25.59 -22.90 8.31
CA ILE A 15 25.49 -21.50 8.77
C ILE A 15 26.57 -21.08 9.78
N LEU A 16 27.26 -22.02 10.44
CA LEU A 16 28.17 -21.71 11.54
C LEU A 16 29.67 -21.82 11.21
N TYR A 17 30.05 -22.68 10.28
CA TYR A 17 31.47 -23.07 10.05
C TYR A 17 32.43 -21.90 9.95
N GLY A 18 33.46 -21.89 10.81
CA GLY A 18 34.56 -20.94 10.82
C GLY A 18 34.19 -19.49 11.07
N LYS A 19 32.94 -19.23 11.54
CA LYS A 19 32.42 -17.87 11.70
C LYS A 19 32.64 -17.32 13.10
N LYS A 20 32.92 -16.01 13.16
CA LYS A 20 32.82 -15.20 14.37
C LYS A 20 31.41 -14.62 14.46
N ILE A 21 30.71 -14.86 15.56
CA ILE A 21 29.25 -14.63 15.67
C ILE A 21 28.93 -13.74 16.88
N VAL A 22 28.27 -12.61 16.64
CA VAL A 22 27.65 -11.79 17.68
C VAL A 22 26.31 -12.42 18.05
N VAL A 23 26.14 -12.89 19.28
CA VAL A 23 24.89 -13.47 19.77
C VAL A 23 24.07 -12.40 20.47
N ALA A 24 22.88 -12.10 19.94
CA ALA A 24 21.95 -11.18 20.56
C ALA A 24 21.25 -11.85 21.74
N VAL A 25 21.49 -11.37 22.96
CA VAL A 25 20.93 -11.96 24.20
C VAL A 25 20.10 -10.91 24.94
N SER A 26 18.81 -11.22 25.14
CA SER A 26 17.89 -10.37 25.89
C SER A 26 17.74 -10.79 27.37
N GLY A 27 18.22 -11.96 27.75
CA GLY A 27 18.02 -12.58 29.07
C GLY A 27 16.83 -13.55 29.13
N GLY A 28 15.99 -13.62 28.11
CA GLY A 28 14.90 -14.60 27.98
C GLY A 28 15.39 -15.98 27.56
N ALA A 29 14.53 -17.01 27.77
CA ALA A 29 14.85 -18.43 27.57
C ALA A 29 15.48 -18.72 26.20
N ASP A 30 14.88 -18.20 25.12
CA ASP A 30 15.30 -18.48 23.76
C ASP A 30 16.71 -17.96 23.50
N SER A 31 17.03 -16.77 24.00
CA SER A 31 18.34 -16.13 23.81
C SER A 31 19.43 -16.79 24.65
N LEU A 32 19.12 -17.23 25.88
CA LEU A 32 20.04 -17.98 26.73
C LEU A 32 20.32 -19.37 26.13
N ALA A 33 19.27 -20.05 25.66
CA ALA A 33 19.40 -21.36 24.99
C ALA A 33 20.30 -21.25 23.75
N LEU A 34 20.09 -20.20 22.90
CA LEU A 34 20.92 -19.96 21.73
C LEU A 34 22.40 -19.80 22.09
N ALA A 35 22.69 -18.95 23.07
CA ALA A 35 24.06 -18.66 23.48
C ALA A 35 24.76 -19.91 24.07
N ASP A 36 24.09 -20.67 24.94
CA ASP A 36 24.63 -21.93 25.50
C ASP A 36 24.84 -22.99 24.40
N LEU A 37 23.89 -23.17 23.49
CA LEU A 37 24.01 -24.11 22.36
C LEU A 37 25.19 -23.75 21.44
N LEU A 38 25.34 -22.48 21.08
CA LEU A 38 26.46 -21.99 20.28
C LEU A 38 27.80 -22.19 20.99
N ASN A 39 27.90 -21.82 22.27
CA ASN A 39 29.11 -22.01 23.07
C ASN A 39 29.52 -23.47 23.17
N ARG A 40 28.57 -24.38 23.39
CA ARG A 40 28.81 -25.84 23.48
C ARG A 40 29.16 -26.49 22.15
N SER A 41 28.74 -25.89 21.05
CA SER A 41 29.04 -26.42 19.69
C SER A 41 30.25 -25.73 19.04
N LYS A 42 30.87 -24.73 19.69
CA LYS A 42 31.91 -23.88 19.10
C LYS A 42 33.13 -24.66 18.59
N GLN A 43 33.58 -25.69 19.28
CA GLN A 43 34.72 -26.51 18.84
C GLN A 43 34.38 -27.29 17.57
N LYS A 44 33.18 -27.86 17.47
CA LYS A 44 32.72 -28.64 16.33
C LYS A 44 32.63 -27.79 15.07
N PHE A 45 32.20 -26.56 15.16
CA PHE A 45 32.04 -25.65 14.02
C PHE A 45 33.24 -24.69 13.83
N LYS A 46 34.21 -24.73 14.74
CA LYS A 46 35.35 -23.77 14.76
C LYS A 46 34.82 -22.32 14.79
N THR A 47 33.80 -22.06 15.60
CA THR A 47 33.19 -20.73 15.75
C THR A 47 33.75 -20.01 16.95
N GLU A 48 33.79 -18.68 16.86
CA GLU A 48 34.03 -17.78 17.98
C GLU A 48 32.73 -17.00 18.24
N ILE A 49 32.37 -16.79 19.48
CA ILE A 49 31.15 -16.06 19.83
C ILE A 49 31.42 -14.96 20.83
N CYS A 50 30.68 -13.87 20.74
CA CYS A 50 30.49 -12.88 21.81
C CYS A 50 29.00 -12.67 22.08
N ILE A 51 28.69 -12.14 23.27
CA ILE A 51 27.33 -11.78 23.64
C ILE A 51 27.15 -10.27 23.53
N ALA A 52 26.07 -9.86 22.88
CA ALA A 52 25.67 -8.47 22.79
C ALA A 52 24.25 -8.27 23.34
N HIS A 53 24.12 -7.36 24.28
CA HIS A 53 22.86 -6.98 24.93
C HIS A 53 22.57 -5.50 24.71
N TYR A 54 21.35 -5.18 24.25
CA TYR A 54 20.91 -3.79 24.09
C TYR A 54 19.87 -3.46 25.15
N GLU A 55 20.18 -2.52 26.03
CA GLU A 55 19.30 -2.02 27.07
C GLU A 55 18.46 -0.86 26.53
N HIS A 56 17.13 -1.01 26.56
CA HIS A 56 16.21 -0.11 25.86
C HIS A 56 15.88 1.20 26.62
N GLY A 57 16.27 1.36 27.87
CA GLY A 57 15.98 2.53 28.70
C GLY A 57 14.49 2.69 29.06
N LEU A 58 13.70 1.61 29.02
CA LEU A 58 12.25 1.69 29.20
C LEU A 58 11.78 1.46 30.64
N ARG A 59 12.53 0.69 31.44
CA ARG A 59 12.14 0.17 32.79
C ARG A 59 13.07 0.58 33.92
N GLY A 60 13.94 1.57 33.70
CA GLY A 60 14.84 2.08 34.73
C GLY A 60 15.71 0.98 35.36
N LYS A 61 15.66 0.81 36.68
CA LYS A 61 16.52 -0.12 37.43
C LYS A 61 16.38 -1.58 36.95
N ILE A 62 15.18 -2.03 36.57
CA ILE A 62 14.95 -3.41 36.12
C ILE A 62 15.76 -3.71 34.85
N SER A 63 15.83 -2.76 33.92
CA SER A 63 16.61 -2.91 32.67
C SER A 63 18.12 -3.00 32.96
N LEU A 64 18.61 -2.28 33.95
CA LEU A 64 20.02 -2.35 34.40
C LEU A 64 20.32 -3.72 35.03
N ASP A 65 19.40 -4.25 35.85
CA ASP A 65 19.51 -5.57 36.47
C ASP A 65 19.49 -6.69 35.39
N ASP A 66 18.76 -6.50 34.28
CA ASP A 66 18.78 -7.43 33.15
C ASP A 66 20.12 -7.38 32.39
N ALA A 67 20.72 -6.22 32.23
CA ALA A 67 22.04 -6.07 31.61
C ALA A 67 23.15 -6.73 32.45
N GLU A 68 23.14 -6.55 33.76
CA GLU A 68 24.09 -7.19 34.66
C GLU A 68 23.90 -8.73 34.68
N PHE A 69 22.66 -9.20 34.68
CA PHE A 69 22.37 -10.63 34.54
C PHE A 69 22.98 -11.22 33.28
N VAL A 70 22.81 -10.58 32.12
CA VAL A 70 23.38 -11.07 30.85
C VAL A 70 24.90 -11.00 30.85
N LYS A 71 25.49 -10.02 31.50
CA LYS A 71 26.93 -9.90 31.69
C LYS A 71 27.52 -11.05 32.54
N GLU A 72 26.89 -11.38 33.66
CA GLU A 72 27.31 -12.53 34.50
C GLU A 72 27.12 -13.86 33.75
N PHE A 73 26.05 -13.97 32.96
CA PHE A 73 25.85 -15.14 32.08
C PHE A 73 26.98 -15.24 31.02
N ALA A 74 27.36 -14.17 30.36
CA ALA A 74 28.47 -14.16 29.41
C ALA A 74 29.80 -14.58 30.06
N LYS A 75 30.07 -14.08 31.28
CA LYS A 75 31.22 -14.45 32.08
C LYS A 75 31.21 -15.95 32.42
N SER A 76 30.06 -16.52 32.74
CA SER A 76 29.92 -17.95 33.01
C SER A 76 30.23 -18.85 31.81
N LEU A 77 29.98 -18.34 30.59
CA LEU A 77 30.32 -19.00 29.35
C LEU A 77 31.78 -18.76 28.89
N GLY A 78 32.51 -17.86 29.53
CA GLY A 78 33.86 -17.48 29.13
C GLY A 78 33.92 -16.77 27.78
N VAL A 79 32.97 -15.87 27.48
CA VAL A 79 32.87 -15.12 26.23
C VAL A 79 32.82 -13.63 26.48
N GLU A 80 33.25 -12.83 25.50
CA GLU A 80 33.17 -11.37 25.55
C GLU A 80 31.73 -10.88 25.62
N PHE A 81 31.52 -9.78 26.35
CA PHE A 81 30.23 -9.14 26.54
C PHE A 81 30.26 -7.69 26.07
N PHE A 82 29.28 -7.31 25.25
CA PHE A 82 29.05 -5.94 24.82
C PHE A 82 27.65 -5.50 25.19
N CYS A 83 27.55 -4.29 25.73
CA CYS A 83 26.26 -3.68 26.12
C CYS A 83 26.22 -2.22 25.69
N GLU A 84 25.07 -1.77 25.20
CA GLU A 84 24.81 -0.36 24.95
C GLU A 84 23.45 0.00 25.58
N HIS A 85 23.38 1.18 26.17
CA HIS A 85 22.17 1.73 26.77
C HIS A 85 21.54 2.73 25.82
N GLY A 86 20.29 2.54 25.46
CA GLY A 86 19.56 3.36 24.53
C GLY A 86 18.46 4.20 25.15
N ASN A 87 18.11 5.30 24.50
CA ASN A 87 16.93 6.10 24.81
C ASN A 87 15.86 5.91 23.73
N VAL A 88 15.16 4.78 23.80
CA VAL A 88 14.15 4.40 22.81
C VAL A 88 13.00 5.40 22.74
N LYS A 89 12.61 6.01 23.89
CA LYS A 89 11.50 6.98 23.93
C LYS A 89 11.82 8.23 23.11
N ASN A 90 13.02 8.79 23.26
CA ASN A 90 13.43 9.97 22.52
C ASN A 90 13.52 9.66 21.03
N PHE A 91 14.18 8.55 20.65
CA PHE A 91 14.30 8.14 19.26
C PHE A 91 12.93 7.91 18.58
N SER A 92 11.98 7.31 19.30
CA SER A 92 10.60 7.12 18.84
C SER A 92 9.91 8.46 18.55
N ALA A 93 10.03 9.43 19.48
CA ALA A 93 9.41 10.74 19.36
C ALA A 93 10.01 11.56 18.20
N GLU A 94 11.35 11.62 18.10
CA GLU A 94 12.06 12.34 17.03
C GLU A 94 11.74 11.82 15.63
N ASN A 95 11.65 10.48 15.49
CA ASN A 95 11.40 9.83 14.20
C ASN A 95 9.91 9.55 13.92
N LYS A 96 9.00 9.90 14.85
CA LYS A 96 7.53 9.67 14.71
C LYS A 96 7.18 8.21 14.39
N ILE A 97 7.84 7.28 15.06
CA ILE A 97 7.63 5.83 14.91
C ILE A 97 7.21 5.21 16.24
N SER A 98 6.65 4.00 16.23
CA SER A 98 6.29 3.31 17.47
C SER A 98 7.53 2.98 18.32
N ILE A 99 7.34 2.91 19.64
CA ILE A 99 8.41 2.53 20.60
C ILE A 99 9.02 1.17 20.22
N GLU A 100 8.19 0.22 19.78
CA GLU A 100 8.65 -1.10 19.33
C GLU A 100 9.56 -1.01 18.10
N THR A 101 9.13 -0.23 17.10
CA THR A 101 9.95 0.00 15.89
C THR A 101 11.27 0.66 16.25
N ALA A 102 11.24 1.67 17.10
CA ALA A 102 12.42 2.38 17.61
C ALA A 102 13.37 1.42 18.35
N ALA A 103 12.86 0.63 19.29
CA ALA A 103 13.62 -0.38 20.03
C ALA A 103 14.27 -1.41 19.11
N ARG A 104 13.53 -1.86 18.09
CA ARG A 104 14.04 -2.80 17.09
C ARG A 104 15.17 -2.18 16.26
N ILE A 105 15.00 -0.97 15.73
CA ILE A 105 16.03 -0.27 14.93
C ILE A 105 17.30 -0.13 15.73
N LEU A 106 17.24 0.50 16.89
CA LEU A 106 18.41 0.77 17.74
C LEU A 106 19.15 -0.51 18.15
N ARG A 107 18.42 -1.57 18.49
CA ARG A 107 19.00 -2.87 18.79
C ARG A 107 19.77 -3.45 17.60
N TYR A 108 19.21 -3.39 16.38
CA TYR A 108 19.90 -3.92 15.21
C TYR A 108 21.11 -3.07 14.81
N GLU A 109 21.04 -1.75 14.96
CA GLU A 109 22.15 -0.84 14.73
C GLU A 109 23.31 -1.12 15.67
N PHE A 110 23.02 -1.31 16.97
CA PHE A 110 24.01 -1.69 17.96
C PHE A 110 24.67 -3.05 17.62
N LEU A 111 23.89 -4.08 17.32
CA LEU A 111 24.41 -5.39 16.96
C LEU A 111 25.30 -5.30 15.72
N ALA A 112 24.89 -4.52 14.72
CA ALA A 112 25.68 -4.29 13.51
C ALA A 112 26.96 -3.49 13.79
N LYS A 113 26.92 -2.53 14.72
CA LYS A 113 28.10 -1.78 15.20
C LYS A 113 29.11 -2.74 15.83
N VAL A 114 28.69 -3.56 16.81
CA VAL A 114 29.54 -4.56 17.45
C VAL A 114 30.15 -5.51 16.41
N ARG A 115 29.33 -6.02 15.48
CA ARG A 115 29.80 -6.90 14.40
C ARG A 115 30.91 -6.25 13.59
N ARG A 116 30.74 -5.00 13.15
CA ARG A 116 31.72 -4.28 12.33
C ARG A 116 33.01 -3.96 13.10
N GLU A 117 32.88 -3.37 14.29
CA GLU A 117 34.02 -2.88 15.08
C GLU A 117 34.88 -4.01 15.60
N LYS A 118 34.30 -5.18 15.87
CA LYS A 118 35.00 -6.35 16.40
C LYS A 118 35.31 -7.41 15.32
N ASN A 119 35.05 -7.10 14.04
CA ASN A 119 35.31 -7.99 12.91
C ASN A 119 34.60 -9.36 13.05
N PHE A 120 33.32 -9.34 13.45
CA PHE A 120 32.49 -10.55 13.44
C PHE A 120 31.77 -10.72 12.09
N ASP A 121 31.59 -11.99 11.68
CA ASP A 121 31.00 -12.34 10.37
C ASP A 121 29.48 -12.22 10.36
N ALA A 122 28.83 -12.62 11.47
CA ALA A 122 27.38 -12.76 11.53
C ALA A 122 26.78 -12.31 12.88
N ILE A 123 25.49 -12.03 12.85
CA ILE A 123 24.67 -11.79 14.06
C ILE A 123 23.70 -12.96 14.20
N ALA A 124 23.70 -13.65 15.33
CA ALA A 124 22.77 -14.71 15.66
C ALA A 124 21.59 -14.18 16.47
N LEU A 125 20.37 -14.53 16.02
CA LEU A 125 19.11 -14.14 16.62
C LEU A 125 18.35 -15.38 17.09
N ALA A 126 17.71 -15.31 18.23
CA ALA A 126 17.01 -16.42 18.89
C ALA A 126 15.56 -16.61 18.42
N HIS A 127 15.23 -16.26 17.14
CA HIS A 127 13.92 -16.54 16.60
C HIS A 127 13.70 -18.07 16.45
N HIS A 128 12.51 -18.52 16.82
CA HIS A 128 12.14 -19.94 16.87
C HIS A 128 10.89 -20.25 16.03
N ALA A 129 10.42 -21.50 16.02
CA ALA A 129 9.33 -21.96 15.17
C ALA A 129 8.00 -21.22 15.42
N ASP A 130 7.70 -20.87 16.69
CA ASP A 130 6.48 -20.13 17.00
C ASP A 130 6.55 -18.69 16.47
N ASP A 131 7.72 -18.03 16.52
CA ASP A 131 7.91 -16.72 15.86
C ASP A 131 7.73 -16.80 14.34
N GLN A 132 8.16 -17.89 13.73
CA GLN A 132 7.97 -18.17 12.30
C GLN A 132 6.50 -18.27 11.97
N ALA A 133 5.74 -19.06 12.75
CA ALA A 133 4.30 -19.24 12.56
C ALA A 133 3.53 -17.91 12.74
N GLU A 134 3.87 -17.13 13.77
CA GLU A 134 3.30 -15.78 13.98
C GLU A 134 3.57 -14.88 12.76
N THR A 135 4.79 -14.88 12.25
CA THR A 135 5.20 -14.05 11.12
C THR A 135 4.44 -14.43 9.83
N ILE A 136 4.24 -15.73 9.60
CA ILE A 136 3.47 -16.22 8.44
C ILE A 136 2.03 -15.76 8.53
N LEU A 137 1.38 -15.96 9.69
CA LEU A 137 0.00 -15.55 9.91
C LEU A 137 -0.17 -14.02 9.76
N MET A 138 0.75 -13.23 10.31
CA MET A 138 0.73 -11.77 10.10
C MET A 138 0.82 -11.40 8.63
N ARG A 139 1.65 -12.08 7.86
CA ARG A 139 1.83 -11.81 6.43
C ARG A 139 0.65 -12.27 5.59
N LEU A 140 0.03 -13.41 5.94
CA LEU A 140 -1.22 -13.88 5.34
C LEU A 140 -2.36 -12.87 5.54
N LEU A 141 -2.54 -12.39 6.76
CA LEU A 141 -3.56 -11.38 7.09
C LEU A 141 -3.36 -10.05 6.34
N ARG A 142 -2.12 -9.74 5.94
CA ARG A 142 -1.78 -8.56 5.13
C ARG A 142 -1.84 -8.79 3.62
N GLY A 143 -2.20 -10.00 3.17
CA GLY A 143 -2.29 -10.33 1.74
C GLY A 143 -0.94 -10.45 1.05
N SER A 144 0.09 -10.96 1.74
CA SER A 144 1.43 -11.13 1.17
C SER A 144 1.47 -12.17 0.06
N THR A 145 2.35 -11.97 -0.93
CA THR A 145 2.64 -12.94 -1.99
C THR A 145 3.46 -14.12 -1.46
N SER A 146 3.69 -15.16 -2.29
CA SER A 146 4.51 -16.33 -1.93
C SER A 146 5.90 -15.94 -1.40
N SER A 147 6.57 -14.98 -2.04
CA SER A 147 7.86 -14.46 -1.57
C SER A 147 7.78 -13.80 -0.18
N GLY A 148 6.67 -13.15 0.13
CA GLY A 148 6.39 -12.66 1.47
C GLY A 148 6.15 -13.79 2.47
N LEU A 149 5.45 -14.86 2.07
CA LEU A 149 5.13 -16.01 2.94
C LEU A 149 6.34 -16.90 3.24
N ALA A 150 7.45 -16.78 2.50
CA ALA A 150 8.74 -17.38 2.87
C ALA A 150 9.23 -16.98 4.28
N ALA A 151 8.60 -15.95 4.88
CA ALA A 151 8.82 -15.47 6.24
C ALA A 151 10.32 -15.26 6.60
N MET A 152 10.84 -15.88 7.66
CA MET A 152 12.24 -15.72 8.06
C MET A 152 13.10 -16.87 7.51
N LYS A 153 14.27 -16.55 6.94
CA LYS A 153 15.26 -17.55 6.50
C LYS A 153 16.25 -17.85 7.62
N PHE A 154 16.86 -19.05 7.59
CA PHE A 154 17.95 -19.42 8.50
C PHE A 154 19.12 -18.46 8.43
N SER A 155 19.46 -18.02 7.22
CA SER A 155 20.46 -16.98 7.00
C SER A 155 19.93 -15.95 6.01
N ALA A 156 20.25 -14.69 6.25
CA ALA A 156 19.88 -13.59 5.38
C ALA A 156 21.00 -12.54 5.38
N LEU A 157 21.54 -12.25 4.20
CA LEU A 157 22.43 -11.12 4.04
C LEU A 157 21.61 -9.85 3.87
N THR A 158 21.82 -8.88 4.76
CA THR A 158 21.13 -7.59 4.75
C THR A 158 22.14 -6.48 4.44
N LYS A 159 21.67 -5.44 3.74
CA LYS A 159 22.52 -4.30 3.38
C LYS A 159 23.02 -3.55 4.61
N ASP A 160 22.18 -3.38 5.61
CA ASP A 160 22.47 -2.51 6.77
C ASP A 160 23.16 -3.26 7.93
N PHE A 161 22.77 -4.53 8.16
CA PHE A 161 23.22 -5.29 9.34
C PHE A 161 24.19 -6.43 9.03
N GLY A 162 24.44 -6.72 7.74
CA GLY A 162 25.26 -7.85 7.32
C GLY A 162 24.55 -9.19 7.41
N LEU A 163 25.28 -10.26 7.68
CA LEU A 163 24.73 -11.62 7.75
C LEU A 163 23.99 -11.85 9.07
N LEU A 164 22.69 -12.08 8.98
CA LEU A 164 21.84 -12.50 10.09
C LEU A 164 21.64 -14.01 10.02
N ILE A 165 21.80 -14.72 11.14
CA ILE A 165 21.52 -16.15 11.24
C ILE A 165 20.50 -16.43 12.35
N ARG A 166 19.66 -17.47 12.15
CA ARG A 166 18.58 -17.86 13.07
C ARG A 166 18.62 -19.36 13.34
N PRO A 167 19.59 -19.83 14.12
CA PRO A 167 19.81 -21.27 14.28
C PRO A 167 18.67 -22.02 14.97
N LEU A 168 17.75 -21.30 15.67
CA LEU A 168 16.65 -21.91 16.41
C LEU A 168 15.32 -21.95 15.61
N LEU A 169 15.30 -21.60 14.34
CA LEU A 169 14.08 -21.38 13.58
C LEU A 169 13.18 -22.64 13.42
N ARG A 170 13.75 -23.86 13.59
CA ARG A 170 13.01 -25.15 13.60
C ARG A 170 12.80 -25.71 15.02
N PHE A 171 13.07 -24.93 16.06
CA PHE A 171 12.86 -25.37 17.43
C PHE A 171 11.59 -24.73 17.99
N LYS A 172 10.79 -25.50 18.72
CA LYS A 172 9.63 -24.96 19.44
C LYS A 172 10.09 -24.21 20.70
N LYS A 173 9.35 -23.20 21.09
CA LYS A 173 9.58 -22.47 22.33
C LYS A 173 9.64 -23.41 23.54
N SER A 174 8.74 -24.39 23.64
CA SER A 174 8.72 -25.38 24.72
C SER A 174 9.97 -26.25 24.77
N GLU A 175 10.60 -26.58 23.64
CA GLU A 175 11.89 -27.30 23.60
C GLU A 175 13.03 -26.44 24.18
N LEU A 176 13.01 -25.14 23.95
CA LEU A 176 14.02 -24.20 24.45
C LEU A 176 13.85 -23.95 25.95
N GLU A 177 12.63 -23.79 26.43
CA GLU A 177 12.30 -23.67 27.85
C GLU A 177 12.72 -24.90 28.62
N GLU A 178 12.40 -26.11 28.11
CA GLU A 178 12.83 -27.37 28.71
C GLU A 178 14.35 -27.52 28.68
N TYR A 179 15.01 -27.10 27.63
CA TYR A 179 16.47 -27.07 27.56
C TYR A 179 17.06 -26.17 28.64
N CYS A 180 16.55 -24.97 28.85
CA CYS A 180 16.98 -24.08 29.90
C CYS A 180 16.81 -24.72 31.29
N ARG A 181 15.65 -25.34 31.52
CA ARG A 181 15.38 -26.06 32.79
C ARG A 181 16.40 -27.18 33.05
N LEU A 182 16.65 -28.00 32.05
CA LEU A 182 17.63 -29.11 32.17
C LEU A 182 19.08 -28.64 32.34
N ARG A 183 19.39 -27.45 31.84
CA ARG A 183 20.71 -26.84 31.92
C ARG A 183 20.90 -25.98 33.18
N GLY A 184 19.87 -25.81 34.02
CA GLY A 184 19.91 -24.90 35.16
C GLY A 184 20.04 -23.43 34.75
N LEU A 185 19.69 -23.07 33.54
CA LEU A 185 19.62 -21.68 33.10
C LEU A 185 18.32 -21.08 33.65
N VAL A 186 18.39 -19.95 34.30
CA VAL A 186 17.24 -19.26 34.90
C VAL A 186 16.92 -18.02 34.10
N PRO A 187 16.01 -18.10 33.10
CA PRO A 187 15.67 -16.95 32.28
C PRO A 187 14.98 -15.86 33.09
N ARG A 188 15.22 -14.60 32.70
CA ARG A 188 14.42 -13.46 33.16
C ARG A 188 13.08 -13.45 32.39
N ILE A 189 11.98 -13.25 33.13
CA ILE A 189 10.64 -13.11 32.56
C ILE A 189 10.45 -11.65 32.16
N ASP A 190 10.33 -11.41 30.86
CA ASP A 190 10.02 -10.09 30.35
C ASP A 190 8.51 -9.83 30.43
N ALA A 191 8.09 -9.04 31.40
CA ALA A 191 6.67 -8.65 31.57
C ALA A 191 6.12 -7.84 30.38
N THR A 192 6.97 -7.21 29.55
CA THR A 192 6.54 -6.45 28.36
C THR A 192 6.24 -7.34 27.15
N ASN A 193 6.50 -8.65 27.20
CA ASN A 193 6.04 -9.58 26.18
C ASN A 193 4.50 -9.63 26.04
N PHE A 194 3.77 -9.02 26.97
CA PHE A 194 2.31 -8.95 26.96
C PHE A 194 1.73 -7.68 26.34
N GLU A 195 2.54 -6.64 26.08
CA GLU A 195 2.04 -5.31 25.67
C GLU A 195 2.46 -4.86 24.26
N THR A 196 3.33 -5.59 23.56
CA THR A 196 3.88 -5.16 22.27
C THR A 196 3.14 -5.79 21.09
N ASP A 197 2.80 -5.00 20.09
CA ASP A 197 2.05 -5.30 18.87
C ASP A 197 0.72 -6.04 19.10
N ALA A 198 -0.37 -5.29 19.20
CA ALA A 198 -1.73 -5.81 19.43
C ALA A 198 -2.09 -6.94 18.44
N THR A 199 -1.61 -6.89 17.20
CA THR A 199 -1.87 -7.92 16.19
C THR A 199 -1.06 -9.19 16.45
N ARG A 200 0.23 -9.06 16.77
CA ARG A 200 1.10 -10.21 17.06
C ARG A 200 0.67 -10.93 18.32
N ASN A 201 0.29 -10.16 19.37
CA ASN A 201 -0.24 -10.72 20.60
C ASN A 201 -1.57 -11.45 20.40
N LYS A 202 -2.50 -10.91 19.60
CA LYS A 202 -3.74 -11.60 19.23
C LYS A 202 -3.45 -12.91 18.50
N ILE A 203 -2.49 -12.93 17.58
CA ILE A 203 -2.10 -14.15 16.88
C ILE A 203 -1.54 -15.17 17.88
N ARG A 204 -0.67 -14.76 18.79
CA ARG A 204 -0.02 -15.62 19.80
C ARG A 204 -1.02 -16.16 20.82
N LEU A 205 -1.89 -15.30 21.35
CA LEU A 205 -2.74 -15.63 22.49
C LEU A 205 -4.11 -16.20 22.09
N GLU A 206 -4.61 -15.87 20.90
CA GLU A 206 -5.94 -16.24 20.45
C GLU A 206 -5.90 -17.13 19.19
N LEU A 207 -5.28 -16.67 18.09
CA LEU A 207 -5.37 -17.34 16.81
C LEU A 207 -4.59 -18.66 16.77
N LEU A 208 -3.32 -18.65 17.16
CA LEU A 208 -2.50 -19.89 17.19
C LEU A 208 -3.07 -20.95 18.12
N PRO A 209 -3.50 -20.65 19.36
CA PRO A 209 -4.18 -21.62 20.20
C PRO A 209 -5.48 -22.15 19.60
N THR A 210 -6.24 -21.30 18.89
CA THR A 210 -7.45 -21.73 18.18
C THR A 210 -7.10 -22.68 17.03
N LEU A 211 -6.11 -22.34 16.22
CA LEU A 211 -5.65 -23.21 15.12
C LEU A 211 -5.10 -24.55 15.61
N LYS A 212 -4.43 -24.58 16.78
CA LYS A 212 -3.94 -25.81 17.42
C LYS A 212 -5.08 -26.78 17.80
N LYS A 213 -6.30 -26.28 18.02
CA LYS A 213 -7.48 -27.15 18.25
C LYS A 213 -7.90 -27.93 17.00
N PHE A 214 -7.68 -27.34 15.81
CA PHE A 214 -7.95 -28.00 14.52
C PHE A 214 -6.77 -28.87 14.05
N ASN A 215 -5.55 -28.38 14.26
CA ASN A 215 -4.32 -29.10 13.93
C ASN A 215 -3.28 -28.89 15.01
N PRO A 216 -3.04 -29.86 15.92
CA PRO A 216 -2.02 -29.73 16.97
C PRO A 216 -0.61 -29.45 16.42
N ALA A 217 -0.32 -29.86 15.17
CA ALA A 217 0.95 -29.63 14.48
C ALA A 217 0.94 -28.40 13.57
N ILE A 218 0.06 -27.41 13.81
CA ILE A 218 -0.08 -26.23 12.93
C ILE A 218 1.20 -25.40 12.84
N THR A 219 1.94 -25.25 13.92
CA THR A 219 3.22 -24.51 13.95
C THR A 219 4.21 -25.15 12.96
N GLU A 220 4.38 -26.46 13.01
CA GLU A 220 5.26 -27.19 12.09
C GLU A 220 4.75 -27.15 10.65
N SER A 221 3.43 -27.19 10.45
CA SER A 221 2.84 -27.09 9.12
C SER A 221 3.09 -25.71 8.51
N LEU A 222 2.94 -24.64 9.28
CA LEU A 222 3.27 -23.29 8.84
C LEU A 222 4.77 -23.14 8.55
N CYS A 223 5.65 -23.68 9.39
CA CYS A 223 7.08 -23.64 9.14
C CYS A 223 7.47 -24.37 7.84
N ARG A 224 6.93 -25.58 7.58
CA ARG A 224 7.14 -26.27 6.29
C ARG A 224 6.64 -25.45 5.10
N PHE A 225 5.46 -24.87 5.23
CA PHE A 225 4.93 -24.00 4.19
C PHE A 225 5.86 -22.82 3.88
N ALA A 226 6.43 -22.16 4.93
CA ALA A 226 7.40 -21.10 4.73
C ALA A 226 8.68 -21.58 4.04
N GLU A 227 9.17 -22.76 4.40
CA GLU A 227 10.36 -23.36 3.77
C GLU A 227 10.13 -23.64 2.28
N THR A 228 9.02 -24.29 1.93
CA THR A 228 8.65 -24.54 0.53
C THR A 228 8.47 -23.22 -0.25
N SER A 229 7.78 -22.25 0.35
CA SER A 229 7.63 -20.92 -0.27
C SER A 229 8.95 -20.20 -0.45
N ALA A 230 9.94 -20.40 0.44
CA ALA A 230 11.27 -19.86 0.30
C ALA A 230 12.04 -20.49 -0.87
N GLU A 231 11.96 -21.82 -1.01
CA GLU A 231 12.59 -22.57 -2.11
C GLU A 231 12.00 -22.16 -3.46
N GLU A 232 10.68 -22.08 -3.56
CA GLU A 232 9.98 -21.57 -4.75
C GLU A 232 10.39 -20.13 -5.10
N SER A 233 10.45 -19.27 -4.11
CA SER A 233 10.86 -17.86 -4.29
C SER A 233 12.32 -17.74 -4.72
N ASP A 234 13.20 -18.58 -4.18
CA ASP A 234 14.62 -18.59 -4.56
C ASP A 234 14.81 -19.10 -6.00
N PHE A 235 14.04 -20.12 -6.41
CA PHE A 235 14.02 -20.58 -7.80
C PHE A 235 13.56 -19.48 -8.76
N ILE A 236 12.42 -18.84 -8.46
CA ILE A 236 11.87 -17.75 -9.28
C ILE A 236 12.87 -16.59 -9.36
N SER A 237 13.49 -16.23 -8.22
CA SER A 237 14.49 -15.16 -8.18
C SER A 237 15.71 -15.49 -9.05
N ALA A 238 16.19 -16.73 -9.02
CA ALA A 238 17.31 -17.18 -9.86
C ALA A 238 16.96 -17.13 -11.36
N GLU A 239 15.72 -17.50 -11.72
CA GLU A 239 15.27 -17.37 -13.11
C GLU A 239 15.15 -15.90 -13.53
N VAL A 240 14.65 -15.03 -12.64
CA VAL A 240 14.61 -13.57 -12.91
C VAL A 240 16.01 -13.00 -13.11
N GLU A 241 17.01 -13.41 -12.30
CA GLU A 241 18.41 -12.96 -12.49
C GLU A 241 18.93 -13.28 -13.90
N LYS A 242 18.62 -14.46 -14.43
CA LYS A 242 19.06 -14.90 -15.77
C LYS A 242 18.42 -14.09 -16.89
N ILE A 243 17.09 -13.83 -16.77
CA ILE A 243 16.34 -13.18 -17.84
C ILE A 243 16.37 -11.64 -17.77
N PHE A 244 16.62 -11.08 -16.58
CA PHE A 244 16.53 -9.62 -16.34
C PHE A 244 17.37 -8.79 -17.32
N PRO A 245 18.64 -9.14 -17.65
CA PRO A 245 19.45 -8.37 -18.60
C PRO A 245 18.89 -8.34 -20.03
N SER A 246 18.12 -9.35 -20.43
CA SER A 246 17.49 -9.39 -21.76
C SER A 246 16.19 -8.58 -21.83
N VAL A 247 15.52 -8.39 -20.69
CA VAL A 247 14.23 -7.70 -20.58
C VAL A 247 14.40 -6.24 -20.17
N VAL A 248 15.44 -5.93 -19.38
CA VAL A 248 15.71 -4.58 -18.90
C VAL A 248 17.06 -4.12 -19.46
N GLN A 249 17.03 -3.07 -20.26
CA GLN A 249 18.20 -2.45 -20.88
C GLN A 249 18.14 -0.94 -20.69
N ASP A 250 19.27 -0.33 -20.40
CA ASP A 250 19.42 1.12 -20.21
C ASP A 250 18.44 1.73 -19.17
N GLY A 251 18.04 0.93 -18.16
CA GLY A 251 17.07 1.36 -17.16
C GLY A 251 15.61 1.40 -17.67
N GLU A 252 15.31 0.70 -18.75
CA GLU A 252 13.95 0.59 -19.32
C GLU A 252 13.56 -0.88 -19.52
N ILE A 253 12.26 -1.22 -19.32
CA ILE A 253 11.73 -2.54 -19.66
C ILE A 253 11.38 -2.57 -21.15
N LEU A 254 11.91 -3.57 -21.87
CA LEU A 254 11.57 -3.84 -23.27
C LEU A 254 10.27 -4.63 -23.32
N GLN A 255 9.18 -3.98 -23.75
CA GLN A 255 7.83 -4.57 -23.82
C GLN A 255 7.80 -5.90 -24.58
N LYS A 256 8.46 -5.96 -25.74
CA LYS A 256 8.49 -7.16 -26.61
C LYS A 256 9.07 -8.38 -25.89
N GLU A 257 10.17 -8.21 -25.15
CA GLU A 257 10.79 -9.31 -24.40
C GLU A 257 9.99 -9.63 -23.12
N PHE A 258 9.46 -8.61 -22.46
CA PHE A 258 8.62 -8.77 -21.28
C PHE A 258 7.34 -9.58 -21.57
N LEU A 259 6.69 -9.38 -22.71
CA LEU A 259 5.46 -10.10 -23.08
C LEU A 259 5.67 -11.60 -23.36
N LYS A 260 6.90 -12.03 -23.60
CA LYS A 260 7.25 -13.45 -23.77
C LYS A 260 7.28 -14.20 -22.42
N LEU A 261 7.33 -13.49 -21.31
CA LEU A 261 7.48 -14.08 -19.99
C LEU A 261 6.17 -14.62 -19.43
N HIS A 262 6.25 -15.69 -18.66
CA HIS A 262 5.13 -16.15 -17.83
C HIS A 262 4.74 -15.05 -16.80
N THR A 263 3.46 -14.95 -16.46
CA THR A 263 2.92 -13.89 -15.59
C THR A 263 3.67 -13.76 -14.25
N VAL A 264 4.11 -14.86 -13.66
CA VAL A 264 4.90 -14.86 -12.41
C VAL A 264 6.23 -14.12 -12.62
N LEU A 265 6.94 -14.42 -13.71
CA LEU A 265 8.22 -13.77 -14.03
C LEU A 265 8.04 -12.30 -14.38
N GLN A 266 6.92 -11.95 -15.05
CA GLN A 266 6.57 -10.55 -15.32
C GLN A 266 6.47 -9.73 -14.02
N ARG A 267 5.80 -10.26 -12.99
CA ARG A 267 5.66 -9.58 -11.69
C ARG A 267 6.98 -9.41 -10.97
N GLU A 268 7.80 -10.45 -10.95
CA GLU A 268 9.09 -10.40 -10.24
C GLU A 268 10.12 -9.54 -11.00
N VAL A 269 10.09 -9.50 -12.35
CA VAL A 269 10.88 -8.54 -13.14
C VAL A 269 10.49 -7.10 -12.80
N ILE A 270 9.19 -6.79 -12.73
CA ILE A 270 8.71 -5.45 -12.33
C ILE A 270 9.16 -5.12 -10.91
N LYS A 271 9.01 -6.05 -9.98
CA LYS A 271 9.43 -5.87 -8.59
C LYS A 271 10.93 -5.58 -8.49
N LYS A 272 11.75 -6.35 -9.18
CA LYS A 272 13.20 -6.11 -9.25
C LYS A 272 13.54 -4.78 -9.92
N PHE A 273 12.84 -4.43 -11.00
CA PHE A 273 13.03 -3.18 -11.74
C PHE A 273 12.68 -1.95 -10.89
N LEU A 274 11.61 -2.01 -10.11
CA LEU A 274 11.18 -0.94 -9.21
C LEU A 274 12.06 -0.86 -7.95
N GLY A 275 12.73 -1.96 -7.57
CA GLY A 275 13.55 -2.05 -6.36
C GLY A 275 12.73 -2.09 -5.06
N ASP A 276 13.44 -2.15 -3.93
CA ASP A 276 12.85 -2.15 -2.58
C ASP A 276 12.44 -0.72 -2.15
N VAL A 277 11.49 -0.14 -2.87
CA VAL A 277 10.94 1.17 -2.50
C VAL A 277 9.78 0.95 -1.53
N LYS A 278 9.85 1.59 -0.38
CA LYS A 278 8.78 1.61 0.62
C LYS A 278 7.46 2.05 -0.04
N ASP A 279 6.34 1.45 0.37
CA ASP A 279 4.98 1.73 -0.12
C ASP A 279 4.63 1.17 -1.51
N PHE A 280 5.52 0.47 -2.19
CA PHE A 280 5.14 -0.33 -3.35
C PHE A 280 4.46 -1.64 -2.91
N GLY A 281 3.26 -1.90 -3.42
CA GLY A 281 2.48 -3.11 -3.16
C GLY A 281 1.97 -3.77 -4.43
N PHE A 282 1.24 -4.87 -4.28
CA PHE A 282 0.70 -5.68 -5.39
C PHE A 282 -0.04 -4.84 -6.43
N VAL A 283 -0.86 -3.86 -6.01
CA VAL A 283 -1.63 -2.98 -6.92
C VAL A 283 -0.71 -2.20 -7.85
N HIS A 284 0.44 -1.72 -7.36
CA HIS A 284 1.41 -0.95 -8.15
C HIS A 284 2.12 -1.85 -9.17
N PHE A 285 2.53 -3.06 -8.77
CA PHE A 285 3.15 -4.03 -9.70
C PHE A 285 2.18 -4.45 -10.80
N GLU A 286 0.92 -4.74 -10.46
CA GLU A 286 -0.12 -5.05 -11.45
C GLU A 286 -0.46 -3.85 -12.34
N GLY A 287 -0.44 -2.63 -11.81
CA GLY A 287 -0.58 -1.41 -12.59
C GLY A 287 0.48 -1.29 -13.68
N VAL A 288 1.76 -1.49 -13.32
CA VAL A 288 2.88 -1.48 -14.28
C VAL A 288 2.76 -2.64 -15.28
N ARG A 289 2.35 -3.82 -14.82
CA ARG A 289 2.14 -4.97 -15.69
C ARG A 289 1.05 -4.68 -16.73
N LYS A 290 -0.08 -4.11 -16.33
CA LYS A 290 -1.16 -3.70 -17.25
C LYS A 290 -0.69 -2.68 -18.28
N VAL A 291 0.13 -1.70 -17.89
CA VAL A 291 0.73 -0.76 -18.85
C VAL A 291 1.44 -1.51 -19.99
N LEU A 292 2.22 -2.54 -19.64
CA LEU A 292 2.96 -3.34 -20.62
C LEU A 292 2.07 -4.31 -21.43
N THR A 293 1.09 -4.96 -20.78
CA THR A 293 0.25 -6.00 -21.42
C THR A 293 -0.93 -5.41 -22.21
N GLU A 294 -1.48 -4.28 -21.78
CA GLU A 294 -2.64 -3.62 -22.40
C GLU A 294 -2.22 -2.40 -23.24
N ASN A 295 -0.92 -2.16 -23.40
CA ASN A 295 -0.34 -1.05 -24.16
C ASN A 295 -0.83 0.35 -23.72
N LEU A 296 -0.99 0.53 -22.41
CA LEU A 296 -1.41 1.81 -21.85
C LEU A 296 -0.23 2.81 -21.85
N SER A 297 -0.52 4.10 -21.88
CA SER A 297 0.52 5.14 -21.90
C SER A 297 1.34 5.22 -20.60
N GLY A 298 0.77 4.80 -19.48
CA GLY A 298 1.47 4.76 -18.18
C GLY A 298 0.54 4.65 -16.99
N VAL A 299 1.12 4.54 -15.79
CA VAL A 299 0.42 4.46 -14.49
C VAL A 299 1.18 5.25 -13.43
N GLU A 300 0.43 5.92 -12.56
CA GLU A 300 0.99 6.64 -11.40
C GLU A 300 1.45 5.64 -10.34
N LEU A 301 2.55 5.98 -9.67
CA LEU A 301 3.19 5.20 -8.64
C LEU A 301 3.44 6.06 -7.39
N PRO A 302 3.61 5.47 -6.19
CA PRO A 302 4.01 6.19 -4.99
C PRO A 302 5.28 7.04 -5.20
N HIS A 303 5.53 7.96 -4.28
CA HIS A 303 6.71 8.85 -4.28
C HIS A 303 6.82 9.74 -5.53
N LYS A 304 5.66 10.09 -6.11
CA LYS A 304 5.60 10.97 -7.30
C LYS A 304 6.35 10.36 -8.50
N LEU A 305 6.29 9.06 -8.61
CA LEU A 305 6.81 8.32 -9.75
C LEU A 305 5.68 7.98 -10.73
N ARG A 306 6.04 7.79 -11.99
CA ARG A 306 5.15 7.29 -13.04
C ARG A 306 5.88 6.26 -13.88
N ALA A 307 5.25 5.11 -14.11
CA ALA A 307 5.68 4.20 -15.14
C ALA A 307 5.11 4.68 -16.48
N ASN A 308 5.97 4.97 -17.45
CA ASN A 308 5.59 5.53 -18.74
C ASN A 308 6.05 4.61 -19.87
N LEU A 309 5.11 4.14 -20.70
CA LEU A 309 5.38 3.31 -21.87
C LEU A 309 5.43 4.19 -23.12
N LYS A 310 6.56 4.19 -23.80
CA LYS A 310 6.73 4.91 -25.06
C LYS A 310 7.55 4.09 -26.06
N ARG A 311 7.01 3.88 -27.25
CA ARG A 311 7.69 3.13 -28.34
C ARG A 311 8.17 1.73 -27.89
N GLY A 312 7.35 1.01 -27.12
CA GLY A 312 7.67 -0.34 -26.64
C GLY A 312 8.74 -0.41 -25.54
N ARG A 313 9.08 0.72 -24.91
CA ARG A 313 10.00 0.81 -23.78
C ARG A 313 9.30 1.46 -22.58
N LEU A 314 9.32 0.81 -21.43
CA LEU A 314 8.75 1.34 -20.19
C LEU A 314 9.88 1.82 -19.29
N LYS A 315 9.77 3.07 -18.86
CA LYS A 315 10.67 3.68 -17.87
C LYS A 315 9.92 4.28 -16.69
N ILE A 316 10.60 4.33 -15.55
CA ILE A 316 10.12 5.09 -14.40
C ILE A 316 10.65 6.51 -14.51
N VAL A 317 9.74 7.44 -14.52
CA VAL A 317 10.07 8.86 -14.48
C VAL A 317 9.55 9.45 -13.16
N LYS A 318 10.29 10.41 -12.60
CA LYS A 318 9.67 11.23 -11.57
C LYS A 318 8.50 11.93 -12.23
N ASN A 319 7.34 11.84 -11.59
CA ASN A 319 6.19 12.59 -12.05
C ASN A 319 6.55 14.08 -11.90
N ILE A 320 7.10 14.63 -12.99
CA ILE A 320 7.58 16.01 -13.06
C ILE A 320 6.41 16.99 -13.03
N PHE A 321 5.17 16.46 -12.91
CA PHE A 321 4.01 17.32 -12.71
C PHE A 321 4.08 18.23 -11.45
N GLU A 322 5.03 18.02 -10.52
CA GLU A 322 5.34 19.05 -9.52
C GLU A 322 6.57 19.94 -9.83
N LYS A 323 7.41 19.55 -10.81
CA LYS A 323 8.43 20.48 -11.34
C LYS A 323 8.07 21.02 -12.72
N GLY A 324 7.04 20.50 -13.29
CA GLY A 324 6.24 21.02 -14.37
C GLY A 324 4.98 21.79 -13.93
N LEU A 325 4.74 21.97 -12.65
CA LEU A 325 4.55 23.30 -12.06
C LEU A 325 5.89 24.07 -12.16
N VAL A 326 6.54 23.89 -13.33
CA VAL A 326 7.06 24.93 -14.13
C VAL A 326 6.33 26.15 -13.67
N LYS A 327 6.99 27.18 -13.15
CA LYS A 327 6.33 28.46 -13.23
C LYS A 327 4.97 28.23 -13.84
N LEU A 328 3.95 27.96 -12.97
CA LEU A 328 2.61 28.11 -13.45
C LEU A 328 2.71 29.52 -14.05
N ARG A 329 2.91 29.54 -15.34
CA ARG A 329 2.46 30.63 -16.14
C ARG A 329 1.09 30.79 -15.58
N THR A 330 0.83 31.91 -15.01
CA THR A 330 -0.35 32.15 -14.15
C THR A 330 -1.53 31.45 -14.81
N LYS A 331 -2.48 30.88 -14.07
CA LYS A 331 -3.66 30.15 -14.60
C LYS A 331 -4.25 30.81 -15.84
N GLU A 332 -4.02 32.09 -15.98
CA GLU A 332 -4.34 33.02 -17.08
C GLU A 332 -3.61 32.73 -18.40
N ASP A 333 -2.44 32.12 -18.43
CA ASP A 333 -1.67 31.93 -19.66
C ASP A 333 -2.30 30.92 -20.66
N TYR A 334 -3.16 30.00 -20.18
CA TYR A 334 -3.82 28.97 -20.99
C TYR A 334 -5.30 29.27 -21.23
N ILE A 335 -5.89 30.20 -20.49
CA ILE A 335 -7.25 30.68 -20.67
C ILE A 335 -7.19 31.80 -21.71
N GLU A 336 -7.99 31.68 -22.78
CA GLU A 336 -8.11 32.69 -23.79
C GLU A 336 -8.90 33.90 -23.24
N ARG A 337 -10.02 33.60 -22.61
CA ARG A 337 -10.89 34.57 -21.92
C ARG A 337 -11.75 33.89 -20.87
N VAL A 338 -12.13 34.64 -19.84
CA VAL A 338 -13.18 34.23 -18.91
C VAL A 338 -14.52 34.36 -19.62
N LEU A 339 -15.30 33.27 -19.63
CA LEU A 339 -16.63 33.24 -20.24
C LEU A 339 -17.68 33.67 -19.24
N TYR A 340 -17.62 33.13 -18.00
CA TYR A 340 -18.46 33.52 -16.86
C TYR A 340 -17.61 33.59 -15.61
N SER A 341 -17.70 34.73 -14.91
CA SER A 341 -17.01 34.93 -13.61
C SER A 341 -17.63 34.10 -12.49
N GLU A 342 -16.93 34.01 -11.36
CA GLU A 342 -17.43 33.35 -10.15
C GLU A 342 -18.73 33.99 -9.66
N GLU A 343 -18.85 35.31 -9.72
CA GLU A 343 -20.03 36.07 -9.30
C GLU A 343 -21.23 35.81 -10.22
N GLU A 344 -21.01 35.73 -11.54
CA GLU A 344 -22.08 35.40 -12.51
C GLU A 344 -22.60 33.98 -12.30
N ILE A 345 -21.69 33.01 -12.07
CA ILE A 345 -22.06 31.63 -11.76
C ILE A 345 -22.85 31.56 -10.44
N ASP A 346 -22.35 32.20 -9.37
CA ASP A 346 -23.02 32.21 -8.07
C ASP A 346 -24.44 32.80 -8.16
N LYS A 347 -24.59 33.91 -8.88
CA LYS A 347 -25.90 34.53 -9.13
C LYS A 347 -26.84 33.56 -9.85
N ARG A 348 -26.38 32.91 -10.94
CA ARG A 348 -27.20 31.99 -11.72
C ARG A 348 -27.58 30.74 -10.94
N VAL A 349 -26.66 30.18 -10.15
CA VAL A 349 -26.92 29.06 -9.26
C VAL A 349 -28.00 29.41 -8.21
N LYS A 350 -27.98 30.61 -7.65
CA LYS A 350 -29.00 31.10 -6.72
C LYS A 350 -30.39 31.18 -7.39
N GLU A 351 -30.44 31.69 -8.61
CA GLU A 351 -31.68 31.79 -9.39
C GLU A 351 -32.28 30.41 -9.67
N LEU A 352 -31.44 29.47 -10.15
CA LEU A 352 -31.84 28.08 -10.43
C LEU A 352 -32.35 27.38 -9.15
N SER A 353 -31.61 27.52 -8.06
CA SER A 353 -31.94 26.86 -6.80
C SER A 353 -33.30 27.40 -6.24
N ALA A 354 -33.56 28.68 -6.41
CA ALA A 354 -34.82 29.28 -6.02
C ALA A 354 -35.99 28.76 -6.90
N GLN A 355 -35.78 28.68 -8.20
CA GLN A 355 -36.77 28.13 -9.16
C GLN A 355 -37.09 26.66 -8.81
N ILE A 356 -36.05 25.82 -8.65
CA ILE A 356 -36.22 24.40 -8.28
C ILE A 356 -36.97 24.28 -6.95
N SER A 357 -36.60 25.08 -5.95
CA SER A 357 -37.26 25.05 -4.65
C SER A 357 -38.77 25.45 -4.73
N ALA A 358 -39.10 26.41 -5.58
CA ALA A 358 -40.45 26.82 -5.82
C ALA A 358 -41.30 25.73 -6.53
N ASP A 359 -40.74 25.10 -7.57
CA ASP A 359 -41.37 24.03 -8.36
C ASP A 359 -41.68 22.77 -7.50
N TYR A 360 -40.81 22.49 -6.53
CA TYR A 360 -40.94 21.32 -5.64
C TYR A 360 -41.41 21.65 -4.21
N LYS A 361 -41.98 22.83 -3.97
CA LYS A 361 -42.44 23.25 -2.61
C LYS A 361 -43.43 22.30 -1.95
N ASP A 362 -44.30 21.68 -2.76
CA ASP A 362 -45.39 20.80 -2.29
C ASP A 362 -45.04 19.30 -2.38
N ILE A 363 -43.75 18.97 -2.49
CA ILE A 363 -43.25 17.60 -2.67
C ILE A 363 -43.59 16.74 -1.43
N LYS A 364 -44.15 15.55 -1.67
CA LYS A 364 -44.55 14.62 -0.58
C LYS A 364 -43.39 13.76 -0.05
N LYS A 365 -42.38 13.52 -0.86
CA LYS A 365 -41.17 12.78 -0.51
C LYS A 365 -39.96 13.65 -0.81
N PRO A 366 -38.84 13.54 -0.10
CA PRO A 366 -37.64 14.30 -0.42
C PRO A 366 -37.23 14.13 -1.89
N LEU A 367 -36.93 15.23 -2.58
CA LEU A 367 -36.44 15.21 -3.97
C LEU A 367 -35.15 14.40 -4.05
N LEU A 368 -35.06 13.42 -4.93
CA LEU A 368 -33.83 12.69 -5.18
C LEU A 368 -32.98 13.47 -6.19
N THR A 369 -31.93 14.10 -5.69
CA THR A 369 -30.96 14.79 -6.56
C THR A 369 -29.83 13.84 -6.92
N VAL A 370 -29.51 13.73 -8.22
CA VAL A 370 -28.47 12.84 -8.75
C VAL A 370 -27.46 13.65 -9.51
N GLY A 371 -26.26 13.77 -8.97
CA GLY A 371 -25.12 14.42 -9.63
C GLY A 371 -24.36 13.47 -10.54
N ILE A 372 -24.07 13.88 -11.79
CA ILE A 372 -23.29 13.06 -12.71
C ILE A 372 -21.81 13.41 -12.56
N LEU A 373 -21.06 12.47 -12.02
CA LEU A 373 -19.62 12.64 -11.75
C LEU A 373 -18.77 12.43 -13.00
N ASN A 374 -17.61 13.12 -13.12
CA ASN A 374 -16.98 13.99 -12.12
C ASN A 374 -17.23 15.49 -12.35
N GLY A 375 -17.60 15.92 -13.55
CA GLY A 375 -17.65 17.33 -13.96
C GLY A 375 -18.68 18.14 -13.17
N ALA A 376 -19.86 17.56 -12.95
CA ALA A 376 -20.97 18.24 -12.28
C ALA A 376 -20.73 18.51 -10.77
N VAL A 377 -19.69 18.00 -10.14
CA VAL A 377 -19.54 17.98 -8.68
C VAL A 377 -19.64 19.39 -8.04
N MET A 378 -19.02 20.41 -8.64
CA MET A 378 -19.04 21.78 -8.11
C MET A 378 -20.43 22.37 -8.24
N PHE A 379 -21.00 22.32 -9.43
CA PHE A 379 -22.34 22.82 -9.72
C PHE A 379 -23.42 22.11 -8.87
N TYR A 380 -23.34 20.77 -8.80
CA TYR A 380 -24.23 19.95 -7.98
C TYR A 380 -24.21 20.38 -6.51
N THR A 381 -23.03 20.51 -5.93
CA THR A 381 -22.86 20.89 -4.53
C THR A 381 -23.46 22.27 -4.26
N ASP A 382 -23.25 23.22 -5.16
CA ASP A 382 -23.72 24.58 -5.01
C ASP A 382 -25.23 24.72 -5.21
N ILE A 383 -25.85 23.94 -6.10
CA ILE A 383 -27.31 23.85 -6.23
C ILE A 383 -27.92 23.25 -4.95
N VAL A 384 -27.48 22.04 -4.56
CA VAL A 384 -28.12 21.29 -3.46
C VAL A 384 -28.04 22.04 -2.13
N ARG A 385 -26.94 22.72 -1.84
CA ARG A 385 -26.76 23.53 -0.62
C ARG A 385 -27.74 24.72 -0.54
N ARG A 386 -28.32 25.16 -1.65
CA ARG A 386 -29.21 26.31 -1.74
C ARG A 386 -30.68 25.93 -1.88
N LEU A 387 -30.99 24.64 -2.06
CA LEU A 387 -32.37 24.17 -2.06
C LEU A 387 -32.97 24.32 -0.67
N THR A 388 -34.21 24.87 -0.59
CA THR A 388 -34.96 25.06 0.66
C THR A 388 -35.98 23.96 0.92
N ILE A 389 -35.96 22.90 0.13
CA ILE A 389 -36.82 21.73 0.22
C ILE A 389 -36.06 20.51 0.72
N PRO A 390 -36.70 19.47 1.28
CA PRO A 390 -36.03 18.22 1.66
C PRO A 390 -35.47 17.51 0.43
N VAL A 391 -34.18 17.10 0.51
CA VAL A 391 -33.48 16.40 -0.57
C VAL A 391 -32.80 15.12 -0.07
N HIS A 392 -32.75 14.12 -0.94
CA HIS A 392 -31.80 13.01 -0.82
C HIS A 392 -30.71 13.19 -1.90
N VAL A 393 -29.46 13.04 -1.48
CA VAL A 393 -28.26 13.25 -2.30
C VAL A 393 -27.76 11.92 -2.82
N ASP A 394 -27.50 11.81 -4.12
CA ASP A 394 -26.88 10.64 -4.73
C ASP A 394 -25.99 11.03 -5.91
N PHE A 395 -25.15 10.11 -6.35
CA PHE A 395 -24.21 10.32 -7.45
C PHE A 395 -24.17 9.13 -8.40
N MET A 396 -24.04 9.42 -9.67
CA MET A 396 -23.89 8.43 -10.74
C MET A 396 -22.62 8.71 -11.56
N ILE A 397 -21.99 7.66 -12.07
CA ILE A 397 -20.94 7.76 -13.08
C ILE A 397 -21.43 7.10 -14.35
N ALA A 398 -21.62 7.89 -15.39
CA ALA A 398 -22.01 7.43 -16.71
C ALA A 398 -21.01 7.96 -17.74
N SER A 399 -20.61 7.12 -18.70
CA SER A 399 -19.73 7.50 -19.82
C SER A 399 -20.31 7.06 -21.14
N SER A 400 -20.33 7.97 -22.11
CA SER A 400 -20.57 7.62 -23.51
C SER A 400 -19.25 7.16 -24.15
N TYR A 401 -19.23 6.01 -24.84
CA TYR A 401 -18.11 5.62 -25.67
C TYR A 401 -18.14 6.45 -26.96
N ASP A 402 -17.18 7.35 -27.15
CA ASP A 402 -16.82 7.84 -28.47
C ASP A 402 -16.01 6.74 -29.16
N ALA A 403 -16.66 5.97 -30.01
CA ALA A 403 -16.04 4.89 -30.74
C ALA A 403 -15.49 5.36 -32.09
N SER A 404 -14.18 5.21 -32.23
CA SER A 404 -13.65 4.77 -33.53
C SER A 404 -14.01 3.29 -33.70
N ALA A 405 -15.13 2.97 -34.33
CA ALA A 405 -15.60 1.77 -34.99
C ALA A 405 -17.03 1.42 -34.60
N GLN A 406 -17.92 1.52 -35.61
CA GLN A 406 -19.25 0.92 -35.69
C GLN A 406 -19.74 0.11 -34.47
N THR A 407 -20.57 0.73 -33.60
CA THR A 407 -21.76 0.10 -32.97
C THR A 407 -22.40 1.03 -31.95
N SER A 408 -23.71 1.24 -32.10
CA SER A 408 -24.75 1.59 -31.12
C SER A 408 -24.32 2.43 -29.91
N GLY A 409 -24.77 3.69 -29.81
CA GLY A 409 -24.66 4.64 -28.70
C GLY A 409 -25.10 4.11 -27.31
N LYS A 410 -24.39 3.13 -26.78
CA LYS A 410 -24.61 2.58 -25.43
C LYS A 410 -23.84 3.41 -24.44
N VAL A 411 -24.58 4.04 -23.52
CA VAL A 411 -24.05 4.65 -22.31
C VAL A 411 -23.74 3.55 -21.31
N ASN A 412 -22.51 3.55 -20.77
CA ASN A 412 -22.10 2.63 -19.72
C ASN A 412 -22.21 3.30 -18.35
N ILE A 413 -23.00 2.71 -17.43
CA ILE A 413 -23.09 3.14 -16.05
C ILE A 413 -22.02 2.43 -15.24
N LEU A 414 -21.00 3.16 -14.82
CA LEU A 414 -19.87 2.66 -14.00
C LEU A 414 -20.19 2.63 -12.50
N LYS A 415 -20.96 3.62 -12.03
CA LYS A 415 -21.54 3.66 -10.68
C LYS A 415 -23.03 4.03 -10.80
N ASN A 416 -23.90 3.18 -10.25
CA ASN A 416 -25.33 3.47 -10.15
C ASN A 416 -25.61 4.20 -8.83
N ILE A 417 -26.84 4.77 -8.74
CA ILE A 417 -27.33 5.36 -7.50
C ILE A 417 -27.58 4.29 -6.43
N ASP A 418 -27.44 4.68 -5.16
CA ASP A 418 -27.71 3.80 -4.02
C ASP A 418 -29.19 3.85 -3.58
N ASN A 419 -29.89 4.94 -3.89
CA ASN A 419 -31.32 5.14 -3.57
C ASN A 419 -32.24 4.49 -4.62
N ASP A 420 -33.35 3.87 -4.18
CA ASP A 420 -34.37 3.35 -5.10
C ASP A 420 -35.14 4.54 -5.75
N PRO A 421 -35.15 4.62 -7.11
CA PRO A 421 -35.83 5.69 -7.84
C PRO A 421 -37.38 5.54 -7.88
N LYS A 422 -37.92 4.38 -7.53
CA LYS A 422 -39.31 4.04 -7.71
C LYS A 422 -40.24 4.97 -6.94
N GLY A 423 -41.16 5.63 -7.68
CA GLY A 423 -42.16 6.54 -7.14
C GLY A 423 -41.56 7.79 -6.51
N ARG A 424 -40.40 8.22 -6.95
CA ARG A 424 -39.69 9.44 -6.51
C ARG A 424 -39.61 10.47 -7.62
N ASP A 425 -39.61 11.72 -7.25
CA ASP A 425 -39.23 12.82 -8.13
C ASP A 425 -37.69 12.90 -8.15
N ILE A 426 -37.13 12.93 -9.33
CA ILE A 426 -35.67 12.91 -9.56
C ILE A 426 -35.24 14.19 -10.27
N LEU A 427 -34.17 14.81 -9.78
CA LEU A 427 -33.48 15.89 -10.46
C LEU A 427 -32.06 15.44 -10.83
N LEU A 428 -31.83 15.25 -12.15
CA LEU A 428 -30.49 14.99 -12.68
C LEU A 428 -29.74 16.31 -12.79
N ILE A 429 -28.51 16.36 -12.35
CA ILE A 429 -27.67 17.56 -12.37
C ILE A 429 -26.37 17.24 -13.11
N GLU A 430 -26.11 17.98 -14.20
CA GLU A 430 -25.01 17.82 -15.10
C GLU A 430 -24.22 19.11 -15.29
N ASP A 431 -22.93 19.03 -15.61
CA ASP A 431 -22.09 20.20 -15.88
C ASP A 431 -22.35 20.78 -17.28
N ILE A 432 -22.39 19.93 -18.29
CA ILE A 432 -22.59 20.35 -19.69
C ILE A 432 -23.37 19.30 -20.47
N ILE A 433 -24.35 19.77 -21.25
CA ILE A 433 -25.04 18.97 -22.24
C ILE A 433 -24.51 19.32 -23.63
N ASP A 434 -23.71 18.39 -24.18
CA ASP A 434 -23.10 18.51 -25.52
C ASP A 434 -23.96 17.75 -26.54
N SER A 435 -23.74 16.45 -26.80
CA SER A 435 -24.48 15.66 -27.78
C SER A 435 -25.92 15.30 -27.36
N GLY A 436 -26.26 15.35 -26.08
CA GLY A 436 -27.54 14.92 -25.52
C GLY A 436 -27.67 13.42 -25.28
N THR A 437 -26.81 12.59 -25.87
CA THR A 437 -26.92 11.12 -25.87
C THR A 437 -26.93 10.53 -24.45
N THR A 438 -26.07 11.00 -23.56
CA THR A 438 -25.98 10.52 -22.17
C THR A 438 -27.24 10.87 -21.40
N MET A 439 -27.74 12.09 -21.55
CA MET A 439 -28.92 12.55 -20.82
C MET A 439 -30.20 11.88 -21.31
N ASP A 440 -30.39 11.70 -22.60
CA ASP A 440 -31.54 10.95 -23.17
C ASP A 440 -31.58 9.52 -22.59
N TYR A 441 -30.42 8.86 -22.56
CA TYR A 441 -30.35 7.53 -21.98
C TYR A 441 -30.69 7.52 -20.47
N LEU A 442 -30.16 8.47 -19.69
CA LEU A 442 -30.40 8.52 -18.24
C LEU A 442 -31.85 8.91 -17.91
N LEU A 443 -32.46 9.82 -18.65
CA LEU A 443 -33.87 10.15 -18.53
C LEU A 443 -34.76 8.92 -18.77
N THR A 444 -34.48 8.16 -19.83
CA THR A 444 -35.18 6.91 -20.15
C THR A 444 -34.92 5.84 -19.10
N TYR A 445 -33.68 5.72 -18.61
CA TYR A 445 -33.29 4.77 -17.57
C TYR A 445 -34.08 4.97 -16.28
N PHE A 446 -34.21 6.21 -15.77
CA PHE A 446 -34.95 6.47 -14.55
C PHE A 446 -36.46 6.33 -14.72
N LYS A 447 -37.00 6.75 -15.86
CA LYS A 447 -38.43 6.51 -16.21
C LYS A 447 -38.74 5.01 -16.23
N SER A 448 -37.91 4.18 -16.83
CA SER A 448 -38.07 2.72 -16.88
C SER A 448 -37.99 2.06 -15.49
N ARG A 449 -37.31 2.69 -14.55
CA ARG A 449 -37.22 2.24 -13.13
C ARG A 449 -38.37 2.71 -12.26
N GLY A 450 -39.38 3.35 -12.86
CA GLY A 450 -40.60 3.75 -12.16
C GLY A 450 -40.48 5.06 -11.35
N ALA A 451 -39.59 5.96 -11.73
CA ALA A 451 -39.56 7.32 -11.18
C ALA A 451 -40.89 8.02 -11.43
N ALA A 452 -41.36 8.80 -10.45
CA ALA A 452 -42.61 9.58 -10.56
C ALA A 452 -42.42 10.73 -11.56
N SER A 453 -41.29 11.41 -11.50
CA SER A 453 -40.87 12.40 -12.48
C SER A 453 -39.37 12.40 -12.60
N VAL A 454 -38.83 12.84 -13.74
CA VAL A 454 -37.40 13.04 -13.95
C VAL A 454 -37.22 14.37 -14.65
N LYS A 455 -36.54 15.30 -14.00
CA LYS A 455 -36.19 16.62 -14.54
C LYS A 455 -34.66 16.76 -14.65
N LEU A 456 -34.24 17.63 -15.57
CA LEU A 456 -32.83 17.82 -15.91
C LEU A 456 -32.39 19.27 -15.62
N CYS A 457 -31.34 19.40 -14.80
CA CYS A 457 -30.66 20.66 -14.53
C CYS A 457 -29.23 20.60 -15.08
N THR A 458 -28.84 21.57 -15.89
CA THR A 458 -27.47 21.65 -16.40
C THR A 458 -26.90 23.04 -16.19
N LEU A 459 -25.58 23.10 -15.91
CA LEU A 459 -24.88 24.38 -15.86
C LEU A 459 -24.72 24.97 -17.27
N LEU A 460 -24.26 24.14 -18.21
CA LEU A 460 -24.01 24.58 -19.60
C LEU A 460 -24.84 23.77 -20.60
N ASN A 461 -25.46 24.48 -21.55
CA ASN A 461 -26.11 23.93 -22.71
C ASN A 461 -25.32 24.33 -23.98
N LYS A 462 -24.89 23.34 -24.77
CA LYS A 462 -24.16 23.53 -26.03
C LYS A 462 -25.02 23.03 -27.23
N PRO A 463 -25.95 23.79 -27.77
CA PRO A 463 -26.87 23.33 -28.81
C PRO A 463 -26.16 22.96 -30.12
N SER A 464 -25.04 23.62 -30.43
CA SER A 464 -24.31 23.43 -31.71
C SER A 464 -23.78 22.00 -31.93
N ARG A 465 -23.62 21.20 -30.87
CA ARG A 465 -23.17 19.79 -30.93
C ARG A 465 -24.29 18.76 -30.71
N ARG A 466 -25.53 19.21 -30.57
CA ARG A 466 -26.66 18.37 -30.27
C ARG A 466 -26.90 17.31 -31.36
N LYS A 467 -26.92 16.04 -30.95
CA LYS A 467 -27.28 14.86 -31.77
C LYS A 467 -28.67 14.32 -31.40
N ILE A 468 -29.03 14.38 -30.15
CA ILE A 468 -30.35 13.97 -29.64
C ILE A 468 -30.90 15.11 -28.83
N GLU A 469 -32.12 15.55 -29.19
CA GLU A 469 -32.83 16.59 -28.44
C GLU A 469 -33.24 16.06 -27.08
N VAL A 470 -32.90 16.82 -26.03
CA VAL A 470 -33.33 16.55 -24.67
C VAL A 470 -33.96 17.78 -24.07
N GLU A 471 -35.05 17.59 -23.36
CA GLU A 471 -35.70 18.65 -22.62
C GLU A 471 -34.87 19.01 -21.38
N ILE A 472 -34.51 20.30 -21.28
CA ILE A 472 -33.72 20.84 -20.15
C ILE A 472 -34.69 21.70 -19.31
N ASP A 473 -35.05 21.23 -18.13
CA ASP A 473 -35.98 21.94 -17.25
C ASP A 473 -35.34 23.18 -16.61
N TYR A 474 -34.03 23.07 -16.28
CA TYR A 474 -33.28 24.14 -15.63
C TYR A 474 -31.93 24.30 -16.31
N CYS A 475 -31.74 25.40 -17.02
CA CYS A 475 -30.51 25.69 -17.76
C CYS A 475 -29.75 26.86 -17.12
N GLY A 476 -28.47 26.68 -16.85
CA GLY A 476 -27.59 27.74 -16.38
C GLY A 476 -27.31 28.74 -17.49
N PHE A 477 -26.47 28.32 -18.43
CA PHE A 477 -26.03 29.20 -19.52
C PHE A 477 -26.02 28.43 -20.84
N GLU A 478 -26.36 29.11 -21.92
CA GLU A 478 -26.13 28.64 -23.29
C GLU A 478 -24.74 29.09 -23.75
N VAL A 479 -23.96 28.18 -24.35
CA VAL A 479 -22.55 28.43 -24.67
C VAL A 479 -22.20 28.11 -26.13
N PRO A 480 -21.20 28.82 -26.69
CA PRO A 480 -20.70 28.57 -28.04
C PRO A 480 -19.90 27.25 -28.11
N ASP A 481 -19.53 26.87 -29.34
CA ASP A 481 -18.72 25.65 -29.61
C ASP A 481 -17.22 25.85 -29.30
N ASP A 482 -16.90 26.36 -28.13
CA ASP A 482 -15.56 26.50 -27.66
C ASP A 482 -15.23 25.42 -26.62
N PHE A 483 -13.94 25.22 -26.32
CA PHE A 483 -13.51 24.29 -25.27
C PHE A 483 -13.51 25.00 -23.93
N ILE A 484 -14.49 24.68 -23.09
CA ILE A 484 -14.73 25.36 -21.82
C ILE A 484 -14.16 24.52 -20.68
N VAL A 485 -13.49 25.14 -19.73
CA VAL A 485 -12.90 24.55 -18.53
C VAL A 485 -13.20 25.40 -17.30
N GLY A 486 -13.09 24.80 -16.14
CA GLY A 486 -13.33 25.46 -14.84
C GLY A 486 -14.65 25.07 -14.22
N TYR A 487 -14.82 25.36 -12.94
CA TYR A 487 -16.01 25.07 -12.13
C TYR A 487 -16.54 23.63 -12.27
N GLY A 488 -15.60 22.67 -12.26
CA GLY A 488 -15.87 21.25 -12.45
C GLY A 488 -15.45 20.68 -13.79
N LEU A 489 -15.55 21.47 -14.90
CA LEU A 489 -15.13 21.04 -16.23
C LEU A 489 -13.60 20.98 -16.35
N ASP A 490 -13.11 20.01 -17.12
CA ASP A 490 -11.68 19.75 -17.27
C ASP A 490 -11.18 19.68 -18.73
N PHE A 491 -9.85 19.78 -18.83
CA PHE A 491 -9.07 19.26 -19.94
C PHE A 491 -7.97 18.37 -19.36
N ALA A 492 -8.00 17.07 -19.69
CA ALA A 492 -7.04 16.06 -19.20
C ALA A 492 -6.86 16.07 -17.67
N GLN A 493 -7.96 16.15 -16.93
CA GLN A 493 -8.05 16.24 -15.45
C GLN A 493 -7.55 17.57 -14.84
N HIS A 494 -7.24 18.58 -15.65
CA HIS A 494 -6.81 19.90 -15.20
C HIS A 494 -7.98 20.91 -15.24
N TYR A 495 -7.83 22.01 -14.52
CA TYR A 495 -8.72 23.18 -14.50
C TYR A 495 -10.04 23.02 -13.74
N ARG A 496 -10.46 21.85 -13.28
CA ARG A 496 -11.73 21.67 -12.52
C ARG A 496 -11.88 22.61 -11.33
N ASN A 497 -10.76 23.01 -10.72
CA ASN A 497 -10.69 23.86 -9.53
C ASN A 497 -10.67 25.35 -9.81
N LEU A 498 -10.82 25.80 -11.05
CA LEU A 498 -11.02 27.22 -11.34
C LEU A 498 -12.40 27.67 -10.82
N PRO A 499 -12.52 28.82 -10.14
CA PRO A 499 -13.82 29.27 -9.63
C PRO A 499 -14.74 29.85 -10.71
N TYR A 500 -14.24 30.04 -11.92
CA TYR A 500 -14.91 30.62 -13.08
C TYR A 500 -14.92 29.63 -14.25
N LEU A 501 -15.71 29.92 -15.29
CA LEU A 501 -15.70 29.23 -16.57
C LEU A 501 -14.85 30.00 -17.58
N GLY A 502 -13.85 29.35 -18.17
CA GLY A 502 -12.95 29.96 -19.12
C GLY A 502 -12.86 29.17 -20.43
N ILE A 503 -12.62 29.85 -21.54
CA ILE A 503 -12.32 29.25 -22.83
C ILE A 503 -10.83 28.94 -22.88
N LEU A 504 -10.51 27.67 -23.20
CA LEU A 504 -9.13 27.20 -23.32
C LEU A 504 -8.54 27.60 -24.67
N LYS A 505 -7.32 28.13 -24.68
CA LYS A 505 -6.61 28.48 -25.93
C LYS A 505 -6.47 27.29 -26.86
N ARG A 506 -6.75 27.43 -28.14
CA ARG A 506 -6.65 26.36 -29.14
C ARG A 506 -5.28 25.69 -29.17
N SER A 507 -4.20 26.44 -28.92
CA SER A 507 -2.84 25.90 -28.85
C SER A 507 -2.61 24.84 -27.75
N VAL A 508 -3.54 24.70 -26.80
CA VAL A 508 -3.47 23.73 -25.71
C VAL A 508 -4.04 22.37 -26.09
N TYR A 509 -5.09 22.33 -26.92
CA TYR A 509 -5.83 21.12 -27.29
C TYR A 509 -5.82 20.77 -28.78
N SER A 510 -5.38 21.67 -29.64
CA SER A 510 -5.16 21.41 -31.05
C SER A 510 -3.70 21.04 -31.28
N LYS A 511 -3.41 19.79 -31.62
CA LYS A 511 -2.12 19.32 -32.13
C LYS A 511 -2.29 18.96 -33.60
#